data_c8e96132d2e4622adab349d7670b2454
#
_entry.id   c8e96132d2e4622adab349d7670b2454
#
_cell.length_a   1.000
_cell.length_b   1.000
_cell.length_c   1.000
_cell.angle_alpha   90.00
_cell.angle_beta   90.00
_cell.angle_gamma   90.00
#
_symmetry.space_group_name_H-M   'P 1'
#
loop_
_entity.id
_entity.type
_entity.pdbx_description
1 polymer ?
#
loop_
_entity_poly.entity_id
_entity_poly.type
_entity_poly.pdbx_seq_one_letter_code
_entity_poly.pdbx_strand_id
1 'polypeptide(L)'
;MQFPVSPKSSVMNYDIGILLGSILKSKCKSVVTGIFGDTWLPAVGGPKCGVLENTINMHKNANKVGFSTNGHLAIDWLLKENIKVDKLMFFTDMQMWNSRRDGGSLEKAWKAYKIFNPDAKLYLFDLRGYGQMPVKQTTDDVFLIAGWSEKVFEILDAIEGGESALEHIQQIEL
;
A
#
# COMPACT_ATOMS: atom_id res chain seq x y z
N MET A 1 -5.17 -2.35 -11.70
CA MET A 1 -3.70 -2.10 -11.71
C MET A 1 -2.99 -2.47 -13.01
N GLN A 2 -3.60 -3.24 -13.92
CA GLN A 2 -3.01 -3.65 -15.22
C GLN A 2 -3.23 -2.60 -16.34
N PHE A 3 -3.10 -1.35 -16.02
CA PHE A 3 -3.16 -0.27 -17.00
C PHE A 3 -1.81 0.44 -17.04
N PRO A 4 -1.35 0.83 -18.24
CA PRO A 4 -0.11 1.58 -18.37
C PRO A 4 -0.22 2.94 -17.68
N VAL A 5 0.89 3.45 -17.16
CA VAL A 5 0.94 4.77 -16.48
C VAL A 5 0.68 5.93 -17.46
N SER A 6 0.90 5.69 -18.75
CA SER A 6 0.51 6.60 -19.83
C SER A 6 0.25 5.81 -21.11
N PRO A 7 -0.46 6.37 -22.13
CA PRO A 7 -0.80 5.66 -23.36
C PRO A 7 0.39 5.11 -24.17
N LYS A 8 1.58 5.65 -23.95
CA LYS A 8 2.82 5.24 -24.66
C LYS A 8 3.79 4.49 -23.76
N SER A 9 3.41 4.20 -22.50
CA SER A 9 4.28 3.54 -21.54
C SER A 9 4.07 2.02 -21.55
N SER A 10 5.15 1.26 -21.46
CA SER A 10 5.12 -0.18 -21.14
C SER A 10 5.05 -0.44 -19.63
N VAL A 11 5.24 0.61 -18.79
CA VAL A 11 5.18 0.50 -17.33
C VAL A 11 3.73 0.54 -16.89
N MET A 12 3.33 -0.44 -16.09
CA MET A 12 1.99 -0.57 -15.53
C MET A 12 1.91 0.05 -14.12
N ASN A 13 0.71 0.42 -13.67
CA ASN A 13 0.55 0.96 -12.33
C ASN A 13 1.01 -0.01 -11.23
N TYR A 14 0.85 -1.32 -11.43
CA TYR A 14 1.34 -2.30 -10.46
C TYR A 14 2.87 -2.35 -10.39
N ASP A 15 3.60 -2.04 -11.47
CA ASP A 15 5.07 -1.96 -11.46
C ASP A 15 5.54 -0.83 -10.55
N ILE A 16 4.83 0.31 -10.55
CA ILE A 16 5.10 1.42 -9.63
C ILE A 16 4.88 0.98 -8.17
N GLY A 17 3.75 0.32 -7.90
CA GLY A 17 3.48 -0.19 -6.54
C GLY A 17 4.53 -1.17 -6.05
N ILE A 18 4.98 -2.09 -6.91
CA ILE A 18 6.06 -3.04 -6.61
C ILE A 18 7.38 -2.31 -6.36
N LEU A 19 7.72 -1.32 -7.17
CA LEU A 19 8.94 -0.53 -7.01
C LEU A 19 8.94 0.23 -5.69
N LEU A 20 7.85 0.96 -5.37
CA LEU A 20 7.72 1.70 -4.11
C LEU A 20 7.80 0.75 -2.90
N GLY A 21 7.13 -0.39 -2.93
CA GLY A 21 7.24 -1.42 -1.91
C GLY A 21 8.66 -1.96 -1.75
N SER A 22 9.41 -2.13 -2.84
CA SER A 22 10.80 -2.58 -2.84
C SER A 22 11.75 -1.52 -2.27
N ILE A 23 11.49 -0.23 -2.54
CA ILE A 23 12.25 0.89 -1.96
C ILE A 23 12.04 0.95 -0.45
N LEU A 24 10.79 0.88 0.01
CA LEU A 24 10.46 0.83 1.44
C LEU A 24 11.15 -0.35 2.12
N LYS A 25 11.12 -1.53 1.51
CA LYS A 25 11.81 -2.71 2.02
C LYS A 25 13.30 -2.49 2.20
N SER A 26 13.95 -1.73 1.32
CA SER A 26 15.37 -1.44 1.43
C SER A 26 15.73 -0.41 2.51
N LYS A 27 14.78 0.46 2.87
CA LYS A 27 15.01 1.57 3.81
C LYS A 27 14.53 1.27 5.24
N CYS A 28 13.54 0.43 5.41
CA CYS A 28 12.96 0.12 6.71
C CYS A 28 13.74 -1.00 7.41
N LYS A 29 13.88 -0.92 8.74
CA LYS A 29 14.56 -1.93 9.56
C LYS A 29 13.79 -3.24 9.62
N SER A 30 12.48 -3.16 9.70
CA SER A 30 11.57 -4.32 9.74
C SER A 30 10.40 -4.05 8.81
N VAL A 31 10.26 -4.87 7.78
CA VAL A 31 9.17 -4.71 6.80
C VAL A 31 8.77 -6.06 6.23
N VAL A 32 7.47 -6.24 6.10
CA VAL A 32 6.87 -7.33 5.35
C VAL A 32 6.25 -6.74 4.09
N THR A 33 6.68 -7.22 2.94
CA THR A 33 6.09 -6.85 1.65
C THR A 33 5.31 -8.03 1.10
N GLY A 34 4.32 -7.77 0.27
CA GLY A 34 3.57 -8.83 -0.40
C GLY A 34 2.74 -8.30 -1.55
N ILE A 35 2.14 -9.21 -2.29
CA ILE A 35 1.27 -8.93 -3.42
C ILE A 35 -0.10 -9.55 -3.13
N PHE A 36 -1.15 -8.80 -3.37
CA PHE A 36 -2.54 -9.26 -3.22
C PHE A 36 -3.28 -9.23 -4.55
N GLY A 37 -4.19 -10.17 -4.68
CA GLY A 37 -5.10 -10.35 -5.81
C GLY A 37 -6.28 -11.19 -5.34
N ASP A 38 -6.55 -12.31 -6.00
CA ASP A 38 -7.48 -13.34 -5.51
C ASP A 38 -6.94 -14.02 -4.25
N THR A 39 -5.61 -14.01 -4.09
CA THR A 39 -4.89 -14.52 -2.93
C THR A 39 -3.88 -13.49 -2.42
N TRP A 40 -3.36 -13.72 -1.22
CA TRP A 40 -2.24 -12.98 -0.63
C TRP A 40 -0.96 -13.81 -0.74
N LEU A 41 0.09 -13.19 -1.28
CA LEU A 41 1.41 -13.77 -1.34
C LEU A 41 2.41 -12.84 -0.63
N PRO A 42 2.92 -13.19 0.56
CA PRO A 42 4.03 -12.48 1.16
C PRO A 42 5.26 -12.59 0.26
N ALA A 43 5.92 -11.46 0.00
CA ALA A 43 7.04 -11.41 -0.91
C ALA A 43 8.26 -12.12 -0.33
N VAL A 44 8.73 -13.10 -1.08
CA VAL A 44 9.97 -13.80 -0.81
C VAL A 44 11.12 -12.95 -1.37
N GLY A 45 11.74 -12.15 -0.51
CA GLY A 45 12.98 -11.47 -0.83
C GLY A 45 13.85 -11.49 0.41
N GLY A 46 15.09 -11.96 0.28
CA GLY A 46 16.04 -11.94 1.41
C GLY A 46 16.36 -10.51 1.85
N PRO A 47 16.77 -10.31 3.11
CA PRO A 47 17.16 -8.99 3.62
C PRO A 47 18.39 -8.40 2.90
N LYS A 48 19.08 -9.19 2.11
CA LYS A 48 20.27 -8.79 1.32
C LYS A 48 19.97 -8.45 -0.14
N CYS A 49 18.72 -8.60 -0.59
CA CYS A 49 18.35 -8.31 -1.98
C CYS A 49 18.24 -6.79 -2.19
N GLY A 50 18.84 -6.28 -3.25
CA GLY A 50 18.72 -4.89 -3.66
C GLY A 50 17.28 -4.56 -4.15
N VAL A 51 17.00 -3.26 -4.33
CA VAL A 51 15.69 -2.77 -4.77
C VAL A 51 15.27 -3.43 -6.10
N LEU A 52 16.16 -3.45 -7.09
CA LEU A 52 15.86 -4.03 -8.40
C LEU A 52 15.60 -5.54 -8.34
N GLU A 53 16.38 -6.27 -7.56
CA GLU A 53 16.19 -7.71 -7.39
C GLU A 53 14.85 -8.02 -6.70
N ASN A 54 14.50 -7.27 -5.64
CA ASN A 54 13.19 -7.39 -5.00
C ASN A 54 12.07 -7.08 -5.97
N THR A 55 12.19 -5.99 -6.76
CA THR A 55 11.20 -5.60 -7.77
C THR A 55 11.00 -6.71 -8.81
N ILE A 56 12.07 -7.28 -9.35
CA ILE A 56 12.02 -8.39 -10.32
C ILE A 56 11.35 -9.63 -9.70
N ASN A 57 11.71 -9.97 -8.46
CA ASN A 57 11.13 -11.12 -7.77
C ASN A 57 9.65 -10.95 -7.49
N MET A 58 9.21 -9.77 -7.07
CA MET A 58 7.80 -9.46 -6.88
C MET A 58 7.03 -9.49 -8.20
N HIS A 59 7.58 -8.89 -9.26
CA HIS A 59 6.98 -8.88 -10.59
C HIS A 59 6.77 -10.30 -11.14
N LYS A 60 7.77 -11.19 -11.04
CA LYS A 60 7.65 -12.60 -11.44
C LYS A 60 6.53 -13.34 -10.71
N ASN A 61 6.18 -12.91 -9.50
CA ASN A 61 5.13 -13.52 -8.69
C ASN A 61 3.77 -12.85 -8.84
N ALA A 62 3.68 -11.68 -9.49
CA ALA A 62 2.44 -10.92 -9.63
C ALA A 62 1.30 -11.73 -10.28
N ASN A 63 1.60 -12.54 -11.28
CA ASN A 63 0.60 -13.37 -11.97
C ASN A 63 0.07 -14.54 -11.11
N LYS A 64 0.73 -14.86 -9.99
CA LYS A 64 0.33 -16.00 -9.13
C LYS A 64 -0.83 -15.66 -8.19
N VAL A 65 -1.10 -14.38 -7.97
CA VAL A 65 -2.12 -13.93 -7.02
C VAL A 65 -3.48 -13.67 -7.66
N GLY A 66 -3.60 -13.75 -8.99
CA GLY A 66 -4.82 -13.40 -9.71
C GLY A 66 -5.02 -11.89 -9.86
N PHE A 67 -6.21 -11.49 -10.33
CA PHE A 67 -6.46 -10.12 -10.79
C PHE A 67 -7.43 -9.32 -9.92
N SER A 68 -8.01 -9.91 -8.89
CA SER A 68 -8.86 -9.21 -7.93
C SER A 68 -8.05 -8.26 -7.04
N THR A 69 -8.74 -7.36 -6.35
CA THR A 69 -8.13 -6.36 -5.46
C THR A 69 -8.54 -6.60 -4.00
N ASN A 70 -8.30 -7.82 -3.50
CA ASN A 70 -8.66 -8.24 -2.14
C ASN A 70 -7.60 -7.82 -1.11
N GLY A 71 -7.43 -6.51 -0.91
CA GLY A 71 -6.45 -5.99 0.05
C GLY A 71 -6.66 -6.46 1.50
N HIS A 72 -7.90 -6.82 1.88
CA HIS A 72 -8.19 -7.37 3.21
C HIS A 72 -7.41 -8.64 3.53
N LEU A 73 -7.06 -9.46 2.54
CA LEU A 73 -6.29 -10.70 2.75
C LEU A 73 -4.92 -10.46 3.39
N ALA A 74 -4.29 -9.32 3.12
CA ALA A 74 -3.04 -8.95 3.76
C ALA A 74 -3.23 -8.68 5.25
N ILE A 75 -4.33 -8.01 5.63
CA ILE A 75 -4.66 -7.72 7.02
C ILE A 75 -5.06 -9.01 7.75
N ASP A 76 -5.87 -9.85 7.12
CA ASP A 76 -6.28 -11.14 7.70
C ASP A 76 -5.06 -12.04 7.97
N TRP A 77 -4.07 -11.99 7.06
CA TRP A 77 -2.81 -12.70 7.26
C TRP A 77 -2.01 -12.14 8.44
N LEU A 78 -1.90 -10.80 8.60
CA LEU A 78 -1.24 -10.18 9.74
C LEU A 78 -1.89 -10.58 11.07
N LEU A 79 -3.22 -10.63 11.11
CA LEU A 79 -3.98 -11.08 12.28
C LEU A 79 -3.70 -12.56 12.59
N LYS A 80 -3.73 -13.42 11.56
CA LYS A 80 -3.48 -14.85 11.68
C LYS A 80 -2.08 -15.16 12.22
N GLU A 81 -1.07 -14.45 11.70
CA GLU A 81 0.33 -14.62 12.09
C GLU A 81 0.69 -13.85 13.38
N ASN A 82 -0.27 -13.13 13.99
CA ASN A 82 -0.05 -12.28 15.18
C ASN A 82 1.05 -11.23 14.98
N ILE A 83 1.13 -10.66 13.77
CA ILE A 83 2.13 -9.66 13.43
C ILE A 83 1.57 -8.26 13.65
N LYS A 84 2.24 -7.47 14.51
CA LYS A 84 1.95 -6.04 14.70
C LYS A 84 2.89 -5.21 13.82
N VAL A 85 2.30 -4.28 13.07
CA VAL A 85 3.04 -3.28 12.27
C VAL A 85 2.60 -1.88 12.67
N ASP A 86 3.53 -0.94 12.70
CA ASP A 86 3.21 0.45 12.99
C ASP A 86 2.46 1.09 11.82
N LYS A 87 2.81 0.69 10.60
CA LYS A 87 2.30 1.27 9.36
C LYS A 87 1.96 0.17 8.37
N LEU A 88 0.76 0.24 7.81
CA LEU A 88 0.32 -0.61 6.71
C LEU A 88 0.11 0.26 5.48
N MET A 89 0.82 -0.04 4.40
CA MET A 89 0.79 0.74 3.17
C MET A 89 0.27 -0.10 2.01
N PHE A 90 -0.80 0.35 1.37
CA PHE A 90 -1.35 -0.26 0.15
C PHE A 90 -1.10 0.62 -1.07
N PHE A 91 -0.44 0.07 -2.08
CA PHE A 91 -0.26 0.68 -3.38
C PHE A 91 -1.26 0.06 -4.35
N THR A 92 -2.25 0.83 -4.80
CA THR A 92 -3.41 0.29 -5.54
C THR A 92 -3.99 1.36 -6.47
N ASP A 93 -4.87 0.97 -7.38
CA ASP A 93 -5.71 1.88 -8.16
C ASP A 93 -7.07 2.15 -7.48
N MET A 94 -7.18 1.84 -6.20
CA MET A 94 -8.36 2.01 -5.35
C MET A 94 -9.64 1.30 -5.83
N GLN A 95 -9.56 0.51 -6.87
CA GLN A 95 -10.66 -0.36 -7.31
C GLN A 95 -10.81 -1.59 -6.41
N MET A 96 -10.66 -1.38 -5.10
CA MET A 96 -10.94 -2.39 -4.09
C MET A 96 -12.45 -2.51 -3.93
N TRP A 97 -13.06 -3.29 -4.83
CA TRP A 97 -14.47 -3.60 -4.75
C TRP A 97 -14.71 -4.31 -3.42
N ASN A 98 -15.70 -3.81 -2.68
CA ASN A 98 -16.27 -4.62 -1.61
C ASN A 98 -16.66 -5.94 -2.24
N SER A 99 -15.86 -6.98 -2.05
CA SER A 99 -16.17 -8.32 -2.52
C SER A 99 -17.32 -8.85 -1.69
N ARG A 100 -18.55 -8.36 -2.06
CA ARG A 100 -19.82 -8.74 -1.42
C ARG A 100 -20.07 -10.24 -1.46
N ARG A 101 -19.35 -10.99 -2.32
CA ARG A 101 -19.48 -12.43 -2.45
C ARG A 101 -18.78 -13.20 -1.35
N ASP A 102 -17.64 -12.71 -0.83
CA ASP A 102 -16.82 -13.44 0.14
C ASP A 102 -16.84 -12.84 1.55
N GLY A 103 -17.69 -11.82 1.79
CA GLY A 103 -17.90 -11.22 3.11
C GLY A 103 -16.71 -10.44 3.67
N GLY A 104 -15.60 -10.35 2.93
CA GLY A 104 -14.42 -9.58 3.30
C GLY A 104 -14.47 -8.17 2.74
N SER A 105 -14.18 -7.16 3.57
CA SER A 105 -13.92 -5.81 3.12
C SER A 105 -12.69 -5.28 3.84
N LEU A 106 -11.95 -4.41 3.17
CA LEU A 106 -10.77 -3.77 3.76
C LEU A 106 -11.13 -3.04 5.06
N GLU A 107 -12.29 -2.34 5.08
CA GLU A 107 -12.78 -1.63 6.26
C GLU A 107 -13.02 -2.57 7.46
N LYS A 108 -13.65 -3.73 7.21
CA LYS A 108 -13.91 -4.71 8.27
C LYS A 108 -12.62 -5.29 8.82
N ALA A 109 -11.69 -5.68 7.94
CA ALA A 109 -10.40 -6.21 8.32
C ALA A 109 -9.58 -5.17 9.10
N TRP A 110 -9.59 -3.89 8.65
CA TRP A 110 -8.91 -2.81 9.34
C TRP A 110 -9.46 -2.58 10.75
N LYS A 111 -10.78 -2.54 10.92
CA LYS A 111 -11.41 -2.43 12.24
C LYS A 111 -11.00 -3.56 13.17
N ALA A 112 -10.95 -4.79 12.68
CA ALA A 112 -10.48 -5.94 13.46
C ALA A 112 -8.99 -5.79 13.83
N TYR A 113 -8.17 -5.32 12.89
CA TYR A 113 -6.74 -5.10 13.13
C TYR A 113 -6.49 -3.99 14.15
N LYS A 114 -7.29 -2.91 14.15
CA LYS A 114 -7.20 -1.83 15.14
C LYS A 114 -7.52 -2.28 16.57
N ILE A 115 -8.37 -3.29 16.75
CA ILE A 115 -8.59 -3.92 18.07
C ILE A 115 -7.32 -4.64 18.53
N PHE A 116 -6.62 -5.33 17.61
CA PHE A 116 -5.38 -6.05 17.89
C PHE A 116 -4.17 -5.13 18.05
N ASN A 117 -4.11 -4.07 17.27
CA ASN A 117 -3.01 -3.09 17.22
C ASN A 117 -3.56 -1.65 17.14
N PRO A 118 -3.92 -1.02 18.27
CA PRO A 118 -4.60 0.28 18.29
C PRO A 118 -3.78 1.44 17.67
N ASP A 119 -2.46 1.37 17.73
CA ASP A 119 -1.56 2.45 17.29
C ASP A 119 -1.21 2.38 15.78
N ALA A 120 -1.64 1.31 15.10
CA ALA A 120 -1.35 1.13 13.68
C ALA A 120 -1.99 2.21 12.80
N LYS A 121 -1.26 2.64 11.77
CA LYS A 121 -1.73 3.60 10.75
C LYS A 121 -1.87 2.92 9.39
N LEU A 122 -2.91 3.29 8.64
CA LEU A 122 -3.20 2.78 7.30
C LEU A 122 -2.98 3.86 6.25
N TYR A 123 -2.11 3.61 5.30
CA TYR A 123 -1.82 4.49 4.17
C TYR A 123 -2.29 3.83 2.87
N LEU A 124 -3.19 4.52 2.17
CA LEU A 124 -3.77 4.07 0.90
C LEU A 124 -3.24 4.97 -0.22
N PHE A 125 -2.37 4.42 -1.06
CA PHE A 125 -1.80 5.11 -2.21
C PHE A 125 -2.64 4.82 -3.44
N ASP A 126 -3.38 5.84 -3.92
CA ASP A 126 -4.13 5.78 -5.17
C ASP A 126 -3.21 6.12 -6.35
N LEU A 127 -2.65 5.10 -6.98
CA LEU A 127 -1.70 5.25 -8.08
C LEU A 127 -2.32 5.79 -9.37
N ARG A 128 -3.67 5.88 -9.45
CA ARG A 128 -4.40 6.41 -10.61
C ARG A 128 -5.16 7.70 -10.36
N GLY A 129 -5.27 8.12 -9.11
CA GLY A 129 -5.97 9.34 -8.75
C GLY A 129 -7.50 9.26 -8.94
N TYR A 130 -8.12 8.08 -8.80
CA TYR A 130 -9.57 7.94 -8.89
C TYR A 130 -10.31 8.52 -7.67
N GLY A 131 -9.61 8.77 -6.56
CA GLY A 131 -10.15 9.41 -5.38
C GLY A 131 -11.19 8.60 -4.60
N GLN A 132 -11.36 7.31 -4.90
CA GLN A 132 -12.28 6.45 -4.18
C GLN A 132 -11.62 5.92 -2.90
N MET A 133 -12.32 6.04 -1.78
CA MET A 133 -11.84 5.50 -0.50
C MET A 133 -12.51 4.17 -0.19
N PRO A 134 -11.77 3.06 -0.09
CA PRO A 134 -12.31 1.75 0.26
C PRO A 134 -12.58 1.59 1.77
N VAL A 135 -12.13 2.55 2.58
CA VAL A 135 -12.33 2.63 4.03
C VAL A 135 -12.89 4.00 4.35
N LYS A 136 -13.96 4.07 5.12
CA LYS A 136 -14.47 5.36 5.61
C LYS A 136 -13.42 5.99 6.52
N GLN A 137 -13.05 7.22 6.22
CA GLN A 137 -12.16 8.01 7.09
C GLN A 137 -12.96 8.44 8.33
N THR A 138 -13.03 7.54 9.31
CA THR A 138 -13.71 7.80 10.59
C THR A 138 -12.74 8.13 11.71
N THR A 139 -11.43 8.00 11.46
CA THR A 139 -10.36 8.15 12.44
C THR A 139 -9.11 8.76 11.78
N ASP A 140 -8.29 9.43 12.59
CA ASP A 140 -7.03 10.08 12.15
C ASP A 140 -5.91 9.08 11.81
N ASP A 141 -6.24 7.80 11.68
CA ASP A 141 -5.30 6.71 11.42
C ASP A 141 -5.38 6.13 10.00
N VAL A 142 -6.23 6.72 9.13
CA VAL A 142 -6.36 6.32 7.71
C VAL A 142 -6.04 7.50 6.81
N PHE A 143 -4.98 7.36 6.01
CA PHE A 143 -4.48 8.39 5.11
C PHE A 143 -4.66 7.97 3.67
N LEU A 144 -5.27 8.84 2.86
CA LEU A 144 -5.36 8.68 1.40
C LEU A 144 -4.33 9.58 0.74
N ILE A 145 -3.46 8.98 -0.07
CA ILE A 145 -2.43 9.68 -0.83
C ILE A 145 -2.72 9.45 -2.32
N ALA A 146 -3.11 10.51 -3.03
CA ALA A 146 -3.43 10.44 -4.45
C ALA A 146 -2.18 10.66 -5.30
N GLY A 147 -1.97 9.76 -6.25
CA GLY A 147 -0.81 9.80 -7.14
C GLY A 147 0.46 9.19 -6.55
N TRP A 148 1.54 9.34 -7.28
CA TRP A 148 2.88 8.92 -6.87
C TRP A 148 3.93 9.88 -7.42
N SER A 149 4.95 10.14 -6.62
CA SER A 149 6.13 10.92 -7.00
C SER A 149 7.31 10.49 -6.14
N GLU A 150 8.49 10.96 -6.47
CA GLU A 150 9.68 10.78 -5.64
C GLU A 150 9.54 11.44 -4.26
N LYS A 151 8.67 12.44 -4.14
CA LYS A 151 8.39 13.17 -2.90
C LYS A 151 7.39 12.48 -1.96
N VAL A 152 6.91 11.30 -2.32
CA VAL A 152 5.93 10.57 -1.50
C VAL A 152 6.44 10.28 -0.09
N PHE A 153 7.74 10.07 0.05
CA PHE A 153 8.37 9.80 1.36
C PHE A 153 8.50 11.07 2.20
N GLU A 154 8.76 12.23 1.59
CA GLU A 154 8.77 13.55 2.25
C GLU A 154 7.37 13.88 2.79
N ILE A 155 6.33 13.59 2.01
CA ILE A 155 4.93 13.77 2.42
C ILE A 155 4.61 12.87 3.63
N LEU A 156 5.07 11.63 3.63
CA LEU A 156 4.88 10.72 4.75
C LEU A 156 5.56 11.25 6.02
N ASP A 157 6.79 11.74 5.91
CA ASP A 157 7.55 12.29 7.03
C ASP A 157 6.85 13.55 7.57
N ALA A 158 6.32 14.42 6.71
CA ALA A 158 5.55 15.60 7.12
C ALA A 158 4.25 15.24 7.86
N ILE A 159 3.48 14.28 7.34
CA ILE A 159 2.26 13.77 7.99
C ILE A 159 2.58 13.19 9.38
N GLU A 160 3.71 12.52 9.52
CA GLU A 160 4.13 11.90 10.79
C GLU A 160 4.73 12.89 11.77
N GLY A 161 5.40 13.94 11.27
CA GLY A 161 5.92 15.05 12.06
C GLY A 161 4.83 15.93 12.67
N GLY A 162 3.56 15.70 12.31
CA GLY A 162 2.43 16.51 12.77
C GLY A 162 2.29 17.84 12.04
N GLU A 163 3.06 18.04 10.98
CA GLU A 163 2.89 19.21 10.09
C GLU A 163 1.57 19.04 9.31
N SER A 164 0.76 20.07 9.30
CA SER A 164 -0.42 20.06 8.43
C SER A 164 0.05 20.10 6.98
N ALA A 165 -0.68 19.42 6.08
CA ALA A 165 -0.38 19.48 4.64
C ALA A 165 -0.31 20.92 4.11
N LEU A 166 -1.01 21.85 4.74
CA LEU A 166 -0.99 23.29 4.47
C LEU A 166 0.36 23.95 4.84
N GLU A 167 0.93 23.60 5.99
CA GLU A 167 2.23 24.14 6.43
C GLU A 167 3.35 23.66 5.50
N HIS A 168 3.30 22.40 5.07
CA HIS A 168 4.26 21.86 4.12
C HIS A 168 4.17 22.55 2.75
N ILE A 169 2.95 22.84 2.26
CA ILE A 169 2.74 23.58 0.99
C ILE A 169 3.26 25.01 1.09
N GLN A 170 3.13 25.67 2.24
CA GLN A 170 3.61 27.06 2.44
C GLN A 170 5.14 27.16 2.49
N GLN A 171 5.85 26.07 2.78
CA GLN A 171 7.32 26.01 2.79
C GLN A 171 7.94 25.76 1.41
N ILE A 172 7.12 25.39 0.40
CA ILE A 172 7.60 25.22 -0.98
C ILE A 172 7.78 26.62 -1.59
N GLU A 173 9.02 27.09 -1.64
CA GLU A 173 9.38 28.27 -2.44
C GLU A 173 9.17 27.92 -3.94
N LEU A 174 8.37 28.74 -4.63
CA LEU A 174 8.10 28.66 -6.06
C LEU A 174 9.23 29.30 -6.86
#